data_3a3ec770b5f3ab34f93801ab5046f9d0
#
_entry.id   3a3ec770b5f3ab34f93801ab5046f9d0
#
_cell.length_a   1.000
_cell.length_b   1.000
_cell.length_c   1.000
_cell.angle_alpha   90.00
_cell.angle_beta   90.00
_cell.angle_gamma   90.00
#
_symmetry.space_group_name_H-M   'P 1'
#
loop_
_entity.id
_entity.type
_entity.pdbx_description
1 polymer ?
#
loop_
_entity_poly.entity_id
_entity_poly.type
_entity_poly.pdbx_seq_one_letter_code
_entity_poly.pdbx_strand_id
1 'polypeptide(L)'
;QDYADAQCGCILGMEINKGAKATASAEYIDQGYSPASDTNLRLSKPFHQSGRAWGGDSWFTGMAEMEALLGVGLFPYGDVKTHTSRIPIKELIDAVGPNSGDWAVFTTTVAGDHKVYALGHRRGETVHTYLSSHGQTLKGKPQTHKDDVRGLGYLAVPRPCPLILNDWTALQPRIDMQNRWRQDLLAMEKRFVTQSFPFRLFTTILGMTFGNTFTAGNYFVGKNVFGNTFLEMMNDLCFDGLMNDEDTVPHGGPPSYPPPPPPAPPPPPPPPP
;
A
#
# COMPACT_ATOMS: atom_id res chain seq x y z
N GLN A 1 -12.32 2.08 -3.43
CA GLN A 1 -11.23 1.75 -2.49
C GLN A 1 -10.59 0.45 -2.96
N ASP A 2 -9.29 0.37 -2.91
CA ASP A 2 -8.52 -0.77 -3.39
C ASP A 2 -7.36 -1.08 -2.44
N TYR A 3 -6.80 -2.28 -2.57
CA TYR A 3 -5.60 -2.68 -1.88
C TYR A 3 -4.63 -3.37 -2.84
N ALA A 4 -3.34 -3.19 -2.59
CA ALA A 4 -2.27 -3.70 -3.43
C ALA A 4 -1.24 -4.49 -2.63
N ASP A 5 -0.56 -5.41 -3.30
CA ASP A 5 0.61 -6.09 -2.75
C ASP A 5 1.80 -5.13 -2.64
N ALA A 6 2.44 -5.08 -1.47
CA ALA A 6 3.55 -4.16 -1.21
C ALA A 6 4.83 -4.49 -1.98
N GLN A 7 5.04 -5.74 -2.39
CA GLN A 7 6.22 -6.18 -3.11
C GLN A 7 6.11 -5.91 -4.61
N CYS A 8 5.07 -6.44 -5.24
CA CYS A 8 4.87 -6.26 -6.67
C CYS A 8 4.08 -4.99 -7.02
N GLY A 9 3.26 -4.46 -6.13
CA GLY A 9 2.39 -3.31 -6.38
C GLY A 9 1.12 -3.65 -7.18
N CYS A 10 0.82 -4.93 -7.40
CA CYS A 10 -0.42 -5.35 -8.03
C CYS A 10 -1.62 -5.07 -7.14
N ILE A 11 -2.69 -4.51 -7.68
CA ILE A 11 -3.97 -4.39 -6.98
C ILE A 11 -4.58 -5.79 -6.88
N LEU A 12 -4.80 -6.24 -5.65
CA LEU A 12 -5.33 -7.57 -5.34
C LEU A 12 -6.84 -7.58 -5.16
N GLY A 13 -7.42 -6.44 -4.85
CA GLY A 13 -8.85 -6.32 -4.70
C GLY A 13 -9.31 -4.88 -4.59
N MET A 14 -10.60 -4.68 -4.84
CA MET A 14 -11.24 -3.38 -4.75
C MET A 14 -12.65 -3.49 -4.21
N GLU A 15 -13.10 -2.41 -3.59
CA GLU A 15 -14.48 -2.26 -3.16
C GLU A 15 -15.09 -0.99 -3.76
N ILE A 16 -16.31 -1.13 -4.27
CA ILE A 16 -17.06 -0.02 -4.81
C ILE A 16 -17.82 0.66 -3.66
N ASN A 17 -17.55 1.96 -3.47
CA ASN A 17 -18.34 2.74 -2.54
C ASN A 17 -19.77 2.92 -3.07
N LYS A 18 -20.74 2.31 -2.39
CA LYS A 18 -22.17 2.35 -2.74
C LYS A 18 -22.92 3.52 -2.09
N GLY A 19 -22.19 4.44 -1.44
CA GLY A 19 -22.74 5.62 -0.76
C GLY A 19 -23.13 5.36 0.70
N ALA A 20 -23.49 6.44 1.40
CA ALA A 20 -23.69 6.45 2.85
C ALA A 20 -24.73 5.42 3.34
N LYS A 21 -25.85 5.22 2.59
CA LYS A 21 -26.90 4.26 2.99
C LYS A 21 -26.40 2.82 3.00
N ALA A 22 -25.60 2.43 2.02
CA ALA A 22 -25.03 1.09 1.96
C ALA A 22 -23.90 0.91 2.98
N THR A 23 -23.14 1.96 3.26
CA THR A 23 -22.14 1.95 4.32
C THR A 23 -22.77 1.76 5.70
N ALA A 24 -23.92 2.38 5.96
CA ALA A 24 -24.62 2.25 7.25
C ALA A 24 -25.11 0.83 7.56
N SER A 25 -25.24 -0.04 6.56
CA SER A 25 -25.61 -1.46 6.71
C SER A 25 -24.45 -2.41 6.35
N ALA A 26 -23.22 -1.96 6.45
CA ALA A 26 -22.05 -2.78 6.14
C ALA A 26 -21.72 -3.78 7.28
N GLU A 27 -21.00 -4.84 6.94
CA GLU A 27 -20.85 -6.06 7.74
C GLU A 27 -20.40 -5.81 9.21
N TYR A 28 -19.51 -4.83 9.42
CA TYR A 28 -18.93 -4.57 10.75
C TYR A 28 -19.50 -3.32 11.44
N ILE A 29 -20.31 -2.52 10.76
CA ILE A 29 -20.93 -1.32 11.35
C ILE A 29 -21.88 -1.72 12.49
N ASP A 30 -22.67 -2.78 12.31
CA ASP A 30 -23.59 -3.30 13.33
C ASP A 30 -22.84 -3.83 14.57
N GLN A 31 -21.55 -4.10 14.45
CA GLN A 31 -20.66 -4.51 15.55
C GLN A 31 -19.99 -3.33 16.26
N GLY A 32 -20.34 -2.10 15.87
CA GLY A 32 -19.82 -0.86 16.48
C GLY A 32 -18.52 -0.33 15.89
N TYR A 33 -18.06 -0.87 14.76
CA TYR A 33 -16.86 -0.36 14.10
C TYR A 33 -17.14 0.94 13.33
N SER A 34 -16.10 1.79 13.21
CA SER A 34 -16.15 2.98 12.36
C SER A 34 -16.27 2.60 10.87
N PRO A 35 -16.73 3.50 9.99
CA PRO A 35 -16.73 3.24 8.54
C PRO A 35 -15.33 2.93 7.98
N ALA A 36 -14.28 3.51 8.53
CA ALA A 36 -12.90 3.23 8.14
C ALA A 36 -12.46 1.82 8.60
N SER A 37 -12.74 1.49 9.86
CA SER A 37 -12.46 0.15 10.41
C SER A 37 -13.24 -0.94 9.67
N ASP A 38 -14.53 -0.73 9.39
CA ASP A 38 -15.37 -1.65 8.63
C ASP A 38 -14.81 -1.89 7.22
N THR A 39 -14.42 -0.83 6.53
CA THR A 39 -13.81 -0.96 5.20
C THR A 39 -12.48 -1.72 5.25
N ASN A 40 -11.62 -1.39 6.22
CA ASN A 40 -10.36 -2.12 6.44
C ASN A 40 -10.60 -3.61 6.66
N LEU A 41 -11.54 -3.97 7.54
CA LEU A 41 -11.86 -5.36 7.86
C LEU A 41 -12.40 -6.11 6.64
N ARG A 42 -13.27 -5.50 5.84
CA ARG A 42 -13.81 -6.13 4.62
C ARG A 42 -12.73 -6.31 3.55
N LEU A 43 -11.94 -5.28 3.26
CA LEU A 43 -10.84 -5.36 2.28
C LEU A 43 -9.76 -6.36 2.69
N SER A 44 -9.45 -6.44 3.98
CA SER A 44 -8.42 -7.34 4.51
C SER A 44 -8.90 -8.77 4.78
N LYS A 45 -10.22 -9.04 4.67
CA LYS A 45 -10.83 -10.32 5.03
C LYS A 45 -10.12 -11.57 4.47
N PRO A 46 -9.62 -11.60 3.22
CA PRO A 46 -8.86 -12.75 2.71
C PRO A 46 -7.55 -13.03 3.45
N PHE A 47 -7.05 -12.06 4.22
CA PHE A 47 -5.76 -12.14 4.91
C PHE A 47 -5.89 -12.20 6.44
N HIS A 48 -7.11 -12.30 6.99
CA HIS A 48 -7.30 -12.45 8.43
C HIS A 48 -6.51 -13.65 8.96
N GLN A 49 -5.94 -13.52 10.16
CA GLN A 49 -5.10 -14.51 10.84
C GLN A 49 -3.80 -14.88 10.07
N SER A 50 -3.40 -14.11 9.08
CA SER A 50 -2.20 -14.41 8.29
C SER A 50 -0.89 -13.87 8.88
N GLY A 51 -0.96 -13.00 9.89
CA GLY A 51 0.20 -12.31 10.44
C GLY A 51 0.85 -11.29 9.47
N ARG A 52 0.15 -10.89 8.43
CA ARG A 52 0.69 -9.95 7.43
C ARG A 52 0.63 -8.51 7.95
N ALA A 53 1.56 -7.71 7.46
CA ALA A 53 1.48 -6.26 7.62
C ALA A 53 0.40 -5.67 6.69
N TRP A 54 -0.36 -4.68 7.19
CA TRP A 54 -1.41 -3.99 6.48
C TRP A 54 -1.20 -2.48 6.53
N GLY A 55 -0.83 -1.88 5.42
CA GLY A 55 -0.55 -0.45 5.34
C GLY A 55 -1.76 0.35 4.83
N GLY A 56 -1.98 1.53 5.41
CA GLY A 56 -3.07 2.42 5.03
C GLY A 56 -2.67 3.89 5.04
N ASP A 57 -3.35 4.71 4.25
CA ASP A 57 -3.24 6.16 4.34
C ASP A 57 -3.95 6.69 5.61
N SER A 58 -3.93 8.00 5.78
CA SER A 58 -4.48 8.65 6.97
C SER A 58 -6.00 8.51 7.15
N TRP A 59 -6.75 8.02 6.16
CA TRP A 59 -8.15 7.71 6.32
C TRP A 59 -8.36 6.31 6.89
N PHE A 60 -7.43 5.40 6.59
CA PHE A 60 -7.46 4.00 7.03
C PHE A 60 -6.62 3.74 8.28
N THR A 61 -5.98 4.78 8.85
CA THR A 61 -5.05 4.62 9.96
C THR A 61 -5.45 5.50 11.15
N GLY A 62 -5.78 4.85 12.25
CA GLY A 62 -6.12 5.45 13.53
C GLY A 62 -6.11 4.38 14.61
N MET A 63 -6.29 4.75 15.89
CA MET A 63 -6.23 3.77 16.99
C MET A 63 -7.34 2.72 16.90
N ALA A 64 -8.54 3.10 16.45
CA ALA A 64 -9.63 2.16 16.26
C ALA A 64 -9.33 1.15 15.14
N GLU A 65 -8.73 1.61 14.06
CA GLU A 65 -8.30 0.79 12.92
C GLU A 65 -7.16 -0.16 13.34
N MET A 66 -6.20 0.34 14.15
CA MET A 66 -5.13 -0.51 14.73
C MET A 66 -5.71 -1.65 15.55
N GLU A 67 -6.62 -1.35 16.49
CA GLU A 67 -7.26 -2.35 17.35
C GLU A 67 -8.08 -3.36 16.54
N ALA A 68 -8.85 -2.90 15.55
CA ALA A 68 -9.67 -3.75 14.69
C ALA A 68 -8.81 -4.75 13.87
N LEU A 69 -7.75 -4.27 13.24
CA LEU A 69 -6.89 -5.11 12.40
C LEU A 69 -6.01 -6.06 13.24
N LEU A 70 -5.52 -5.62 14.39
CA LEU A 70 -4.81 -6.50 15.34
C LEU A 70 -5.74 -7.61 15.85
N GLY A 71 -7.01 -7.29 16.12
CA GLY A 71 -8.01 -8.30 16.53
C GLY A 71 -8.27 -9.41 15.51
N VAL A 72 -7.99 -9.16 14.24
CA VAL A 72 -8.07 -10.16 13.16
C VAL A 72 -6.71 -10.69 12.72
N GLY A 73 -5.66 -10.50 13.52
CA GLY A 73 -4.33 -11.09 13.30
C GLY A 73 -3.54 -10.46 12.16
N LEU A 74 -3.76 -9.17 11.90
CA LEU A 74 -2.97 -8.37 10.98
C LEU A 74 -2.13 -7.33 11.74
N PHE A 75 -1.02 -6.89 11.18
CA PHE A 75 -0.14 -5.88 11.75
C PHE A 75 -0.25 -4.55 10.98
N PRO A 76 -1.18 -3.66 11.40
CA PRO A 76 -1.40 -2.41 10.70
C PRO A 76 -0.28 -1.39 10.91
N TYR A 77 -0.08 -0.54 9.89
CA TYR A 77 0.78 0.64 9.94
C TYR A 77 0.34 1.69 8.90
N GLY A 78 0.66 2.95 9.13
CA GLY A 78 0.32 4.01 8.17
C GLY A 78 0.55 5.41 8.72
N ASP A 79 0.27 6.42 7.90
CA ASP A 79 0.27 7.81 8.34
C ASP A 79 -1.03 8.17 9.04
N VAL A 80 -0.96 9.15 9.94
CA VAL A 80 -2.13 9.64 10.68
C VAL A 80 -2.24 11.16 10.59
N LYS A 81 -3.48 11.65 10.64
CA LYS A 81 -3.74 13.09 10.66
C LYS A 81 -3.44 13.67 12.03
N THR A 82 -3.02 14.93 12.06
CA THR A 82 -2.66 15.66 13.27
C THR A 82 -3.81 15.84 14.28
N HIS A 83 -5.05 15.61 13.85
CA HIS A 83 -6.25 15.69 14.70
C HIS A 83 -6.84 14.31 15.05
N THR A 84 -6.10 13.23 14.81
CA THR A 84 -6.55 11.88 15.14
C THR A 84 -6.73 11.72 16.64
N SER A 85 -7.91 11.27 17.05
CA SER A 85 -8.26 11.05 18.46
C SER A 85 -7.46 9.87 19.07
N ARG A 86 -7.37 9.88 20.42
CA ARG A 86 -6.70 8.84 21.22
C ARG A 86 -5.18 8.75 21.03
N ILE A 87 -4.56 9.72 20.35
CA ILE A 87 -3.11 9.83 20.20
C ILE A 87 -2.68 11.21 20.66
N PRO A 88 -1.70 11.35 21.56
CA PRO A 88 -1.17 12.64 22.00
C PRO A 88 -0.26 13.23 20.92
N ILE A 89 -0.86 13.59 19.77
CA ILE A 89 -0.13 14.05 18.58
C ILE A 89 0.66 15.33 18.85
N LYS A 90 0.10 16.26 19.65
CA LYS A 90 0.79 17.50 19.97
C LYS A 90 2.07 17.25 20.76
N GLU A 91 1.96 16.44 21.80
CA GLU A 91 3.09 16.04 22.63
C GLU A 91 4.13 15.26 21.83
N LEU A 92 3.68 14.43 20.89
CA LEU A 92 4.57 13.70 19.99
C LEU A 92 5.33 14.66 19.06
N ILE A 93 4.65 15.66 18.50
CA ILE A 93 5.27 16.68 17.64
C ILE A 93 6.28 17.51 18.43
N ASP A 94 5.93 17.92 19.66
CA ASP A 94 6.79 18.69 20.55
C ASP A 94 8.04 17.90 21.00
N ALA A 95 7.94 16.58 21.06
CA ALA A 95 9.05 15.68 21.39
C ALA A 95 10.05 15.45 20.22
N VAL A 96 9.66 15.79 18.99
CA VAL A 96 10.56 15.67 17.83
C VAL A 96 11.55 16.82 17.82
N GLY A 97 12.84 16.51 17.69
CA GLY A 97 13.89 17.50 17.58
C GLY A 97 13.72 18.48 16.41
N PRO A 98 14.49 19.59 16.40
CA PRO A 98 14.30 20.70 15.47
C PRO A 98 14.83 20.42 14.05
N ASN A 99 15.68 19.41 13.87
CA ASN A 99 16.36 19.19 12.61
C ASN A 99 15.57 18.27 11.68
N SER A 100 15.67 18.49 10.38
CA SER A 100 15.12 17.56 9.40
C SER A 100 15.72 16.17 9.60
N GLY A 101 14.89 15.12 9.67
CA GLY A 101 15.28 13.75 10.00
C GLY A 101 15.21 13.40 11.48
N ASP A 102 14.99 14.36 12.40
CA ASP A 102 14.73 14.04 13.80
C ASP A 102 13.39 13.31 13.96
N TRP A 103 13.31 12.43 14.94
CA TRP A 103 12.11 11.65 15.21
C TRP A 103 11.94 11.33 16.68
N ALA A 104 10.71 11.08 17.09
CA ALA A 104 10.34 10.62 18.42
C ALA A 104 9.30 9.50 18.30
N VAL A 105 9.26 8.60 19.29
CA VAL A 105 8.31 7.48 19.32
C VAL A 105 7.64 7.41 20.68
N PHE A 106 6.31 7.36 20.66
CA PHE A 106 5.51 7.00 21.82
C PHE A 106 4.98 5.60 21.65
N THR A 107 4.80 4.87 22.74
CA THR A 107 4.35 3.48 22.73
C THR A 107 3.19 3.31 23.69
N THR A 108 2.18 2.59 23.27
CA THR A 108 1.09 2.11 24.13
C THR A 108 0.84 0.63 23.91
N THR A 109 0.17 0.01 24.88
CA THR A 109 -0.30 -1.38 24.75
C THR A 109 -1.81 -1.36 24.56
N VAL A 110 -2.30 -2.11 23.58
CA VAL A 110 -3.73 -2.30 23.30
C VAL A 110 -4.15 -3.72 23.66
N ALA A 111 -5.43 -4.06 23.45
CA ALA A 111 -5.97 -5.39 23.75
C ALA A 111 -5.09 -6.52 23.17
N GLY A 112 -4.92 -7.61 23.93
CA GLY A 112 -4.08 -8.75 23.56
C GLY A 112 -2.59 -8.49 23.69
N ASP A 113 -2.17 -7.55 24.54
CA ASP A 113 -0.77 -7.18 24.79
C ASP A 113 0.01 -6.70 23.54
N HIS A 114 -0.69 -6.32 22.50
CA HIS A 114 -0.08 -5.76 21.31
C HIS A 114 0.43 -4.34 21.57
N LYS A 115 1.65 -4.07 21.15
CA LYS A 115 2.22 -2.73 21.21
C LYS A 115 1.85 -1.94 19.96
N VAL A 116 1.46 -0.69 20.16
CA VAL A 116 1.26 0.28 19.08
C VAL A 116 2.23 1.44 19.31
N TYR A 117 2.91 1.82 18.25
CA TYR A 117 3.94 2.85 18.24
C TYR A 117 3.42 4.05 17.44
N ALA A 118 3.45 5.22 18.04
CA ALA A 118 3.21 6.49 17.37
C ALA A 118 4.55 7.14 17.09
N LEU A 119 4.88 7.35 15.84
CA LEU A 119 6.13 7.95 15.37
C LEU A 119 5.85 9.36 14.85
N GLY A 120 6.58 10.35 15.36
CA GLY A 120 6.74 11.67 14.75
C GLY A 120 8.08 11.75 14.02
N HIS A 121 8.09 12.23 12.80
CA HIS A 121 9.32 12.38 11.99
C HIS A 121 9.32 13.72 11.27
N ARG A 122 10.39 14.50 11.44
CA ARG A 122 10.54 15.81 10.80
C ARG A 122 11.09 15.71 9.38
N ARG A 123 10.34 16.28 8.44
CA ARG A 123 10.78 16.46 7.05
C ARG A 123 10.74 17.95 6.71
N GLY A 124 11.90 18.57 6.66
CA GLY A 124 11.99 20.04 6.58
C GLY A 124 11.37 20.68 7.84
N GLU A 125 10.43 21.57 7.64
CA GLU A 125 9.73 22.28 8.73
C GLU A 125 8.53 21.48 9.30
N THR A 126 8.05 20.46 8.59
CA THR A 126 6.84 19.71 8.95
C THR A 126 7.18 18.42 9.68
N VAL A 127 6.42 18.11 10.73
CA VAL A 127 6.43 16.80 11.39
C VAL A 127 5.31 15.95 10.83
N HIS A 128 5.66 14.83 10.22
CA HIS A 128 4.72 13.81 9.77
C HIS A 128 4.55 12.76 10.88
N THR A 129 3.34 12.25 11.03
CA THR A 129 3.00 11.33 12.10
C THR A 129 2.50 10.00 11.54
N TYR A 130 2.93 8.92 12.17
CA TYR A 130 2.67 7.54 11.74
C TYR A 130 2.26 6.68 12.92
N LEU A 131 1.47 5.65 12.67
CA LEU A 131 1.21 4.56 13.61
C LEU A 131 1.76 3.25 13.05
N SER A 132 2.17 2.35 13.95
CA SER A 132 2.55 0.99 13.59
C SER A 132 2.38 0.03 14.75
N SER A 133 2.05 -1.18 14.44
CA SER A 133 1.95 -2.28 15.41
C SER A 133 3.16 -3.21 15.36
N HIS A 134 4.17 -2.95 14.54
CA HIS A 134 5.37 -3.79 14.42
C HIS A 134 6.68 -2.99 14.48
N GLY A 135 7.62 -3.52 15.20
CA GLY A 135 9.06 -3.37 15.15
C GLY A 135 9.75 -2.01 15.22
N GLN A 136 9.29 -1.08 15.95
CA GLN A 136 9.41 0.22 15.47
C GLN A 136 10.28 1.23 16.12
N THR A 137 10.99 0.81 17.14
CA THR A 137 12.15 1.49 17.69
C THR A 137 13.48 1.04 17.02
N LEU A 138 13.42 0.05 16.13
CA LEU A 138 14.59 -0.44 15.41
C LEU A 138 15.08 0.60 14.41
N LYS A 139 16.39 0.70 14.29
CA LYS A 139 17.02 1.52 13.25
C LYS A 139 16.81 0.87 11.89
N GLY A 140 16.24 1.63 10.98
CA GLY A 140 16.15 1.27 9.57
C GLY A 140 17.37 1.75 8.76
N LYS A 141 17.27 1.64 7.45
CA LYS A 141 18.28 2.19 6.54
C LYS A 141 18.26 3.72 6.61
N PRO A 142 19.42 4.39 6.66
CA PRO A 142 19.47 5.86 6.62
C PRO A 142 18.72 6.40 5.41
N GLN A 143 17.97 7.47 5.60
CA GLN A 143 17.34 8.21 4.53
C GLN A 143 18.12 9.49 4.24
N THR A 144 18.21 9.84 2.96
CA THR A 144 18.86 11.07 2.53
C THR A 144 17.89 12.23 2.62
N HIS A 145 18.20 13.19 3.48
CA HIS A 145 17.47 14.44 3.61
C HIS A 145 18.18 15.55 2.84
N LYS A 146 17.41 16.46 2.26
CA LYS A 146 17.95 17.68 1.63
C LYS A 146 17.92 18.78 2.66
N ASP A 147 19.08 19.13 3.16
CA ASP A 147 19.25 20.27 4.08
C ASP A 147 19.63 21.51 3.26
N ASP A 148 18.92 22.61 3.48
CA ASP A 148 19.27 23.90 2.89
C ASP A 148 20.45 24.50 3.67
N VAL A 149 21.61 24.57 3.02
CA VAL A 149 22.79 25.18 3.60
C VAL A 149 22.97 26.55 2.96
N ARG A 150 22.80 27.60 3.76
CA ARG A 150 22.94 28.99 3.29
C ARG A 150 24.17 29.19 2.45
N GLY A 151 23.99 29.60 1.20
CA GLY A 151 25.06 29.89 0.23
C GLY A 151 25.58 28.70 -0.55
N LEU A 152 25.20 27.47 -0.20
CA LEU A 152 25.64 26.24 -0.89
C LEU A 152 24.48 25.48 -1.55
N GLY A 153 23.24 25.90 -1.31
CA GLY A 153 22.05 25.21 -1.79
C GLY A 153 21.74 23.95 -0.96
N TYR A 154 21.04 22.98 -1.57
CA TYR A 154 20.62 21.77 -0.88
C TYR A 154 21.75 20.74 -0.80
N LEU A 155 22.12 20.39 0.41
CA LEU A 155 23.07 19.30 0.69
C LEU A 155 22.30 18.01 1.03
N ALA A 156 22.67 16.91 0.39
CA ALA A 156 22.11 15.60 0.67
C ALA A 156 22.82 14.97 1.90
N VAL A 157 22.12 14.91 3.04
CA VAL A 157 22.67 14.38 4.28
C VAL A 157 21.98 13.08 4.64
N PRO A 158 22.73 11.95 4.79
CA PRO A 158 22.16 10.70 5.29
C PRO A 158 21.87 10.82 6.78
N ARG A 159 20.64 10.54 7.18
CA ARG A 159 20.22 10.57 8.61
C ARG A 159 19.67 9.21 9.03
N PRO A 160 19.86 8.81 10.28
CA PRO A 160 19.22 7.64 10.83
C PRO A 160 17.70 7.73 10.65
N CYS A 161 17.08 6.61 10.32
CA CYS A 161 15.65 6.52 10.08
C CYS A 161 15.10 5.31 10.85
N PRO A 162 13.93 5.40 11.51
CA PRO A 162 13.30 4.22 12.09
C PRO A 162 12.79 3.29 10.99
N LEU A 163 12.80 1.98 11.29
CA LEU A 163 12.43 0.94 10.31
C LEU A 163 11.03 1.13 9.73
N ILE A 164 10.07 1.51 10.56
CA ILE A 164 8.69 1.79 10.11
C ILE A 164 8.63 2.82 8.96
N LEU A 165 9.48 3.83 9.01
CA LEU A 165 9.49 4.84 7.95
C LEU A 165 10.08 4.29 6.65
N ASN A 166 11.01 3.34 6.73
CA ASN A 166 11.50 2.62 5.55
C ASN A 166 10.38 1.77 4.93
N ASP A 167 9.62 1.04 5.77
CA ASP A 167 8.51 0.20 5.32
C ASP A 167 7.41 1.06 4.68
N TRP A 168 7.06 2.19 5.30
CA TRP A 168 6.09 3.13 4.77
C TRP A 168 6.53 3.73 3.43
N THR A 169 7.77 4.20 3.33
CA THR A 169 8.29 4.77 2.08
C THR A 169 8.44 3.75 0.95
N ALA A 170 8.52 2.47 1.27
CA ALA A 170 8.47 1.40 0.28
C ALA A 170 7.05 1.10 -0.20
N LEU A 171 6.04 1.24 0.68
CA LEU A 171 4.64 0.96 0.39
C LEU A 171 3.94 2.09 -0.36
N GLN A 172 4.06 3.32 0.12
CA GLN A 172 3.34 4.49 -0.39
C GLN A 172 3.43 4.64 -1.92
N PRO A 173 4.62 4.54 -2.56
CA PRO A 173 4.72 4.70 -4.00
C PRO A 173 3.99 3.63 -4.82
N ARG A 174 3.64 2.49 -4.21
CA ARG A 174 3.00 1.38 -4.94
C ARG A 174 1.58 1.72 -5.36
N ILE A 175 0.79 2.27 -4.46
CA ILE A 175 -0.58 2.71 -4.77
C ILE A 175 -0.55 3.94 -5.68
N ASP A 176 0.33 4.91 -5.40
CA ASP A 176 0.49 6.11 -6.23
C ASP A 176 0.90 5.77 -7.66
N MET A 177 1.76 4.77 -7.86
CA MET A 177 2.19 4.32 -9.16
C MET A 177 1.04 3.67 -9.95
N GLN A 178 0.19 2.86 -9.32
CA GLN A 178 -1.01 2.29 -9.92
C GLN A 178 -2.00 3.40 -10.33
N ASN A 179 -2.22 4.38 -9.45
CA ASN A 179 -3.05 5.53 -9.75
C ASN A 179 -2.49 6.34 -10.93
N ARG A 180 -1.18 6.52 -11.00
CA ARG A 180 -0.52 7.21 -12.11
C ARG A 180 -0.74 6.49 -13.44
N TRP A 181 -0.59 5.18 -13.50
CA TRP A 181 -0.86 4.44 -14.72
C TRP A 181 -2.30 4.57 -15.17
N ARG A 182 -3.24 4.39 -14.27
CA ARG A 182 -4.68 4.46 -14.55
C ARG A 182 -5.16 5.87 -14.89
N GLN A 183 -4.76 6.87 -14.09
CA GLN A 183 -5.35 8.20 -14.13
C GLN A 183 -4.55 9.21 -14.96
N ASP A 184 -3.26 9.01 -15.14
CA ASP A 184 -2.39 9.94 -15.86
C ASP A 184 -1.98 9.38 -17.23
N LEU A 185 -1.44 8.17 -17.31
CA LEU A 185 -0.93 7.62 -18.55
C LEU A 185 -2.04 7.09 -19.46
N LEU A 186 -2.90 6.21 -18.98
CA LEU A 186 -4.09 5.77 -19.73
C LEU A 186 -5.15 6.86 -19.78
N ALA A 187 -5.38 7.50 -18.64
CA ALA A 187 -6.33 8.59 -18.47
C ALA A 187 -7.73 8.31 -19.05
N MET A 188 -8.14 7.04 -19.12
CA MET A 188 -9.42 6.65 -19.73
C MET A 188 -10.61 7.33 -19.05
N GLU A 189 -10.58 7.43 -17.73
CA GLU A 189 -11.62 8.12 -16.94
C GLU A 189 -11.67 9.64 -17.25
N LYS A 190 -10.55 10.23 -17.67
CA LYS A 190 -10.46 11.66 -18.02
C LYS A 190 -10.75 11.90 -19.51
N ARG A 191 -10.38 10.94 -20.37
CA ARG A 191 -10.59 11.06 -21.84
C ARG A 191 -12.04 10.83 -22.23
N PHE A 192 -12.71 9.92 -21.55
CA PHE A 192 -14.14 9.63 -21.77
C PHE A 192 -14.96 10.34 -20.71
N VAL A 193 -15.24 11.61 -20.92
CA VAL A 193 -16.11 12.40 -20.03
C VAL A 193 -17.54 11.84 -20.12
N THR A 194 -17.97 11.11 -19.11
CA THR A 194 -19.30 10.51 -19.05
C THR A 194 -19.86 10.60 -17.63
N GLN A 195 -21.18 10.77 -17.53
CA GLN A 195 -21.91 10.66 -16.28
C GLN A 195 -22.37 9.21 -15.99
N SER A 196 -22.17 8.30 -16.93
CA SER A 196 -22.52 6.89 -16.78
C SER A 196 -21.61 6.20 -15.76
N PHE A 197 -22.15 5.89 -14.58
CA PHE A 197 -21.41 5.16 -13.53
C PHE A 197 -20.88 3.80 -14.01
N PRO A 198 -21.68 2.96 -14.72
CA PRO A 198 -21.17 1.69 -15.24
C PRO A 198 -19.98 1.85 -16.18
N PHE A 199 -20.00 2.86 -17.06
CA PHE A 199 -18.89 3.10 -17.97
C PHE A 199 -17.63 3.57 -17.23
N ARG A 200 -17.77 4.47 -16.25
CA ARG A 200 -16.63 4.90 -15.40
C ARG A 200 -16.06 3.74 -14.63
N LEU A 201 -16.90 2.87 -14.07
CA LEU A 201 -16.44 1.68 -13.36
C LEU A 201 -15.69 0.73 -14.31
N PHE A 202 -16.21 0.51 -15.52
CA PHE A 202 -15.56 -0.29 -16.54
C PHE A 202 -14.17 0.26 -16.88
N THR A 203 -14.03 1.56 -17.14
CA THR A 203 -12.74 2.18 -17.46
C THR A 203 -11.76 2.14 -16.28
N THR A 204 -12.26 2.23 -15.05
CA THR A 204 -11.44 2.06 -13.83
C THR A 204 -10.90 0.63 -13.73
N ILE A 205 -11.76 -0.38 -13.88
CA ILE A 205 -11.36 -1.80 -13.82
C ILE A 205 -10.37 -2.12 -14.94
N LEU A 206 -10.64 -1.66 -16.15
CA LEU A 206 -9.76 -1.86 -17.29
C LEU A 206 -8.38 -1.23 -17.06
N GLY A 207 -8.33 0.00 -16.54
CA GLY A 207 -7.08 0.66 -16.18
C GLY A 207 -6.28 -0.07 -15.10
N MET A 208 -6.97 -0.64 -14.09
CA MET A 208 -6.34 -1.48 -13.07
C MET A 208 -5.79 -2.78 -13.67
N THR A 209 -6.53 -3.40 -14.59
CA THR A 209 -6.09 -4.63 -15.27
C THR A 209 -4.80 -4.39 -16.05
N PHE A 210 -4.72 -3.34 -16.83
CA PHE A 210 -3.49 -2.99 -17.57
C PHE A 210 -2.33 -2.67 -16.62
N GLY A 211 -2.57 -1.88 -15.57
CA GLY A 211 -1.56 -1.59 -14.55
C GLY A 211 -1.04 -2.87 -13.87
N ASN A 212 -1.93 -3.79 -13.52
CA ASN A 212 -1.56 -5.08 -12.94
C ASN A 212 -0.77 -5.96 -13.92
N THR A 213 -1.18 -6.02 -15.18
CA THR A 213 -0.46 -6.79 -16.22
C THR A 213 0.98 -6.30 -16.34
N PHE A 214 1.18 -5.00 -16.47
CA PHE A 214 2.51 -4.42 -16.54
C PHE A 214 3.35 -4.69 -15.28
N THR A 215 2.75 -4.50 -14.12
CA THR A 215 3.44 -4.69 -12.84
C THR A 215 3.80 -6.15 -12.60
N ALA A 216 2.86 -7.06 -12.83
CA ALA A 216 3.08 -8.49 -12.67
C ALA A 216 4.11 -9.01 -13.68
N GLY A 217 4.03 -8.58 -14.93
CA GLY A 217 5.01 -8.95 -15.95
C GLY A 217 6.42 -8.54 -15.54
N ASN A 218 6.61 -7.30 -15.13
CA ASN A 218 7.92 -6.81 -14.69
C ASN A 218 8.44 -7.48 -13.41
N TYR A 219 7.55 -7.89 -12.51
CA TYR A 219 7.91 -8.53 -11.25
C TYR A 219 8.22 -10.02 -11.41
N PHE A 220 7.34 -10.77 -12.08
CA PHE A 220 7.44 -12.23 -12.15
C PHE A 220 8.24 -12.75 -13.35
N VAL A 221 8.21 -12.05 -14.47
CA VAL A 221 8.87 -12.50 -15.71
C VAL A 221 10.18 -11.77 -15.95
N GLY A 222 10.31 -10.59 -15.40
CA GLY A 222 11.51 -9.77 -15.48
C GLY A 222 11.31 -8.45 -16.24
N LYS A 223 12.22 -7.53 -16.00
CA LYS A 223 12.19 -6.23 -16.67
C LYS A 223 12.30 -6.44 -18.19
N ASN A 224 11.49 -5.72 -18.94
CA ASN A 224 11.44 -5.66 -20.39
C ASN A 224 10.57 -6.68 -21.11
N VAL A 225 9.72 -7.46 -20.40
CA VAL A 225 8.75 -8.35 -21.06
C VAL A 225 7.75 -7.55 -21.91
N PHE A 226 7.38 -6.36 -21.45
CA PHE A 226 6.45 -5.46 -22.14
C PHE A 226 7.10 -4.10 -22.50
N GLY A 227 8.41 -4.10 -22.80
CA GLY A 227 9.15 -2.86 -22.94
C GLY A 227 9.58 -2.24 -21.61
N ASN A 228 10.31 -1.11 -21.66
CA ASN A 228 10.83 -0.45 -20.48
C ASN A 228 9.80 0.45 -19.79
N THR A 229 8.70 0.75 -20.47
CA THR A 229 7.67 1.67 -19.97
C THR A 229 6.28 1.10 -20.15
N PHE A 230 5.36 1.55 -19.31
CA PHE A 230 3.94 1.21 -19.44
C PHE A 230 3.36 1.67 -20.80
N LEU A 231 3.83 2.78 -21.35
CA LEU A 231 3.39 3.28 -22.65
C LEU A 231 3.87 2.39 -23.81
N GLU A 232 5.08 1.84 -23.74
CA GLU A 232 5.56 0.86 -24.71
C GLU A 232 4.67 -0.37 -24.73
N MET A 233 4.39 -0.95 -23.55
CA MET A 233 3.45 -2.07 -23.45
C MET A 233 2.08 -1.75 -24.07
N MET A 234 1.53 -0.57 -23.80
CA MET A 234 0.24 -0.17 -24.34
C MET A 234 0.28 0.04 -25.85
N ASN A 235 1.37 0.59 -26.37
CA ASN A 235 1.55 0.72 -27.81
C ASN A 235 1.63 -0.65 -28.48
N ASP A 236 2.43 -1.58 -27.96
CA ASP A 236 2.56 -2.93 -28.50
C ASP A 236 1.20 -3.66 -28.50
N LEU A 237 0.45 -3.61 -27.40
CA LEU A 237 -0.88 -4.21 -27.32
C LEU A 237 -1.89 -3.58 -28.31
N CYS A 238 -1.81 -2.27 -28.52
CA CYS A 238 -2.67 -1.58 -29.49
C CYS A 238 -2.28 -1.89 -30.95
N PHE A 239 -0.98 -1.92 -31.24
CA PHE A 239 -0.49 -2.24 -32.58
C PHE A 239 -0.70 -3.70 -32.95
N ASP A 240 -0.39 -4.63 -32.07
CA ASP A 240 -0.61 -6.06 -32.28
C ASP A 240 -2.09 -6.38 -32.46
N GLY A 241 -2.97 -5.73 -31.69
CA GLY A 241 -4.41 -5.90 -31.83
C GLY A 241 -5.00 -5.31 -33.10
N LEU A 242 -4.35 -4.29 -33.70
CA LEU A 242 -4.81 -3.67 -34.95
C LEU A 242 -4.23 -4.34 -36.21
N MET A 243 -3.07 -5.00 -36.10
CA MET A 243 -2.36 -5.58 -37.24
C MET A 243 -2.53 -7.09 -37.40
N ASN A 244 -3.04 -7.78 -36.38
CA ASN A 244 -3.21 -9.24 -36.37
C ASN A 244 -4.65 -9.71 -36.69
N ASP A 245 -5.42 -8.94 -37.44
CA ASP A 245 -6.73 -9.36 -37.96
C ASP A 245 -6.60 -10.30 -39.19
N GLU A 246 -5.40 -10.74 -39.53
CA GLU A 246 -5.15 -11.73 -40.55
C GLU A 246 -4.33 -12.93 -39.98
N ASP A 247 -5.01 -13.99 -39.64
CA ASP A 247 -4.63 -15.42 -39.70
C ASP A 247 -3.15 -15.78 -39.67
N THR A 248 -2.41 -15.53 -38.60
CA THR A 248 -1.25 -16.37 -38.29
C THR A 248 -0.91 -16.30 -36.80
N VAL A 249 -1.60 -17.07 -36.00
CA VAL A 249 -1.06 -17.53 -34.72
C VAL A 249 -0.13 -18.70 -34.98
N PRO A 250 1.19 -18.57 -34.84
CA PRO A 250 2.03 -19.74 -34.70
C PRO A 250 1.60 -20.40 -33.38
N HIS A 251 1.08 -21.61 -33.46
CA HIS A 251 0.87 -22.45 -32.28
C HIS A 251 2.24 -22.82 -31.65
N GLY A 252 2.91 -21.84 -31.06
CA GLY A 252 3.90 -22.07 -30.04
C GLY A 252 3.15 -22.58 -28.82
N GLY A 253 3.37 -23.86 -28.48
CA GLY A 253 2.79 -24.44 -27.26
C GLY A 253 3.09 -23.56 -26.05
N PRO A 254 2.27 -23.61 -25.00
CA PRO A 254 2.48 -22.81 -23.79
C PRO A 254 3.92 -23.02 -23.31
N PRO A 255 4.60 -21.97 -22.84
CA PRO A 255 5.93 -22.09 -22.27
C PRO A 255 5.90 -23.18 -21.20
N SER A 256 6.81 -24.15 -21.32
CA SER A 256 6.94 -25.18 -20.29
C SER A 256 7.44 -24.55 -19.00
N TYR A 257 6.53 -24.18 -18.13
CA TYR A 257 6.89 -23.79 -16.78
C TYR A 257 7.56 -24.96 -16.08
N PRO A 258 8.69 -24.75 -15.40
CA PRO A 258 9.22 -25.78 -14.52
C PRO A 258 8.13 -26.16 -13.50
N PRO A 259 7.98 -27.45 -13.17
CA PRO A 259 6.99 -27.86 -12.19
C PRO A 259 7.23 -27.09 -10.88
N PRO A 260 6.16 -26.73 -10.16
CA PRO A 260 6.30 -26.08 -8.87
C PRO A 260 7.18 -26.93 -7.94
N PRO A 261 8.02 -26.30 -7.10
CA PRO A 261 8.83 -27.05 -6.15
C PRO A 261 7.91 -27.92 -5.29
N PRO A 262 8.36 -29.12 -4.88
CA PRO A 262 7.59 -30.00 -4.02
C PRO A 262 7.22 -29.25 -2.71
N PRO A 263 6.05 -29.53 -2.13
CA PRO A 263 5.65 -28.92 -0.88
C PRO A 263 6.71 -29.21 0.20
N ALA A 264 6.98 -28.21 1.02
CA ALA A 264 7.90 -28.35 2.15
C ALA A 264 7.46 -29.53 3.05
N PRO A 265 8.38 -30.33 3.57
CA PRO A 265 8.04 -31.41 4.51
C PRO A 265 7.30 -30.82 5.74
N PRO A 266 6.34 -31.57 6.27
CA PRO A 266 5.64 -31.12 7.48
C PRO A 266 6.63 -30.88 8.62
N PRO A 267 6.37 -29.91 9.50
CA PRO A 267 7.22 -29.67 10.66
C PRO A 267 7.28 -30.92 11.57
N PRO A 268 8.41 -31.17 12.22
CA PRO A 268 8.53 -32.29 13.14
C PRO A 268 7.49 -32.20 14.26
N PRO A 269 6.97 -33.33 14.76
CA PRO A 269 6.04 -33.32 15.87
C PRO A 269 6.69 -32.67 17.12
N PRO A 270 5.89 -32.01 17.96
CA PRO A 270 6.39 -31.43 19.21
C PRO A 270 6.97 -32.53 20.10
N PRO A 271 8.00 -32.23 20.91
CA PRO A 271 8.55 -33.20 21.86
C PRO A 271 7.45 -33.66 22.82
N PRO A 272 7.53 -34.92 23.28
CA PRO A 272 6.58 -35.44 24.26
C PRO A 272 6.67 -34.65 25.57
N PRO A 273 5.56 -34.56 26.33
CA PRO A 273 5.45 -33.82 27.58
C PRO A 273 6.37 -34.35 28.68
#